data_0136c129f3f7eec0a1122d84bc88341e
#
_entry.id   0136c129f3f7eec0a1122d84bc88341e
#
_cell.length_a   1.000
_cell.length_b   1.000
_cell.length_c   1.000
_cell.angle_alpha   90.00
_cell.angle_beta   90.00
_cell.angle_gamma   90.00
#
_symmetry.space_group_name_H-M   'P 1'
#
loop_
_entity.id
_entity.type
_entity.pdbx_description
1 polymer ?
#
loop_
_entity_poly.entity_id
_entity_poly.type
_entity_poly.pdbx_seq_one_letter_code
_entity_poly.pdbx_strand_id
1 'polypeptide(L)'
;VSPADAQERFLADPGDPLFRGDGSDDGEGNGVTRMLADATVLMNIPLAPNVSLAHDPKARTVVLPRGIPTTLDTPALDPVLMYDGRQPDLVSQALGAIVDHAQATRLPGRKELEKLVEFEHSRRFFSSRALRKFARTGHAPSLPLGRSESEKRGRRFFEDVPLGTGNSKPGNCGVCHSGPMLNETNEFDPFGRGERFRSILVSELNAAGNPVMDFVFRNDRDGTTTVVSSPDPGRALITGDASDASLPIESVNAFKIPSLWGTSRTAPYFHDNSAKTLEDVLRHYAQFFAIVTDPSIDGDPPLILTEQDQADIIAFLKLLR
;
A
#
# COMPACT_ATOMS: atom_id res chain seq x y z
N VAL A 1 -6.88 9.93 -5.64
CA VAL A 1 -7.03 10.39 -7.04
C VAL A 1 -7.60 9.23 -7.82
N SER A 2 -8.69 9.46 -8.54
CA SER A 2 -9.28 8.47 -9.45
C SER A 2 -8.82 8.74 -10.89
N PRO A 3 -9.01 7.78 -11.82
CA PRO A 3 -8.78 8.03 -13.24
C PRO A 3 -9.61 9.22 -13.77
N ALA A 4 -10.84 9.41 -13.29
CA ALA A 4 -11.67 10.55 -13.67
C ALA A 4 -11.06 11.89 -13.24
N ASP A 5 -10.55 11.97 -12.00
CA ASP A 5 -9.87 13.17 -11.50
C ASP A 5 -8.61 13.48 -12.32
N ALA A 6 -7.83 12.45 -12.69
CA ALA A 6 -6.64 12.60 -13.51
C ALA A 6 -6.99 13.10 -14.92
N GLN A 7 -8.02 12.55 -15.54
CA GLN A 7 -8.50 12.95 -16.86
C GLN A 7 -9.04 14.39 -16.84
N GLU A 8 -9.85 14.77 -15.85
CA GLU A 8 -10.37 16.12 -15.71
C GLU A 8 -9.22 17.14 -15.59
N ARG A 9 -8.22 16.84 -14.77
CA ARG A 9 -7.05 17.69 -14.58
C ARG A 9 -6.21 17.80 -15.85
N PHE A 10 -5.98 16.68 -16.56
CA PHE A 10 -5.26 16.67 -17.84
C PHE A 10 -5.96 17.52 -18.90
N LEU A 11 -7.29 17.41 -18.99
CA LEU A 11 -8.08 18.22 -19.94
C LEU A 11 -8.05 19.71 -19.59
N ALA A 12 -7.98 20.04 -18.29
CA ALA A 12 -7.90 21.44 -17.84
C ALA A 12 -6.53 22.06 -18.11
N ASP A 13 -5.44 21.33 -17.89
CA ASP A 13 -4.07 21.78 -18.16
C ASP A 13 -3.15 20.60 -18.53
N PRO A 14 -3.05 20.24 -19.83
CA PRO A 14 -2.11 19.21 -20.28
C PRO A 14 -0.64 19.57 -20.04
N GLY A 15 -0.35 20.82 -19.76
CA GLY A 15 0.98 21.33 -19.45
C GLY A 15 1.35 21.27 -17.97
N ASP A 16 0.45 20.80 -17.09
CA ASP A 16 0.74 20.62 -15.66
C ASP A 16 1.96 19.70 -15.46
N PRO A 17 2.92 20.07 -14.60
CA PRO A 17 4.10 19.25 -14.32
C PRO A 17 3.80 17.81 -13.91
N LEU A 18 2.65 17.54 -13.30
CA LEU A 18 2.20 16.19 -12.96
C LEU A 18 2.18 15.24 -14.17
N PHE A 19 1.91 15.77 -15.37
CA PHE A 19 1.81 14.99 -16.60
C PHE A 19 3.09 15.00 -17.44
N ARG A 20 4.18 15.57 -16.91
CA ARG A 20 5.50 15.65 -17.56
C ARG A 20 6.49 14.74 -16.82
N GLY A 21 6.21 13.45 -16.74
CA GLY A 21 7.16 12.48 -16.17
C GLY A 21 8.37 12.29 -17.08
N ASP A 22 9.53 12.08 -16.47
CA ASP A 22 10.70 11.58 -17.18
C ASP A 22 10.52 10.08 -17.41
N GLY A 23 10.16 9.69 -18.63
CA GLY A 23 9.99 8.29 -19.02
C GLY A 23 8.54 7.90 -19.34
N SER A 24 8.33 6.61 -19.46
CA SER A 24 7.05 6.01 -19.81
C SER A 24 6.37 5.45 -18.56
N ASP A 25 5.10 5.70 -18.39
CA ASP A 25 4.31 5.16 -17.28
C ASP A 25 3.71 3.77 -17.57
N ASP A 26 3.82 3.31 -18.81
CA ASP A 26 3.33 1.99 -19.27
C ASP A 26 4.44 1.08 -19.84
N GLY A 27 5.70 1.55 -19.83
CA GLY A 27 6.85 0.85 -20.40
C GLY A 27 7.05 1.09 -21.90
N GLU A 28 6.17 1.84 -22.54
CA GLU A 28 6.22 2.12 -23.99
C GLU A 28 6.18 3.62 -24.30
N GLY A 29 7.22 4.12 -24.96
CA GLY A 29 7.29 5.52 -25.37
C GLY A 29 7.34 6.52 -24.22
N ASN A 30 6.83 7.73 -24.42
CA ASN A 30 6.70 8.79 -23.43
C ASN A 30 5.22 9.12 -23.27
N GLY A 31 4.67 9.06 -22.08
CA GLY A 31 3.29 9.41 -21.92
C GLY A 31 2.74 9.21 -20.51
N VAL A 32 1.52 9.64 -20.37
CA VAL A 32 0.73 9.56 -19.14
C VAL A 32 -0.48 8.63 -19.34
N THR A 33 -0.37 7.66 -20.25
CA THR A 33 -1.45 6.76 -20.62
C THR A 33 -1.98 6.00 -19.40
N ARG A 34 -1.07 5.47 -18.61
CA ARG A 34 -1.42 4.70 -17.41
C ARG A 34 -1.93 5.61 -16.29
N MET A 35 -1.36 6.79 -16.13
CA MET A 35 -1.89 7.78 -15.18
C MET A 35 -3.36 8.09 -15.49
N LEU A 36 -3.69 8.30 -16.76
CA LEU A 36 -5.06 8.61 -17.17
C LEU A 36 -6.01 7.39 -17.07
N ALA A 37 -5.48 6.17 -17.25
CA ALA A 37 -6.26 4.94 -17.16
C ALA A 37 -6.43 4.45 -15.72
N ASP A 38 -5.38 4.51 -14.92
CA ASP A 38 -5.30 3.84 -13.60
C ASP A 38 -4.99 4.80 -12.44
N ALA A 39 -4.81 6.10 -12.71
CA ALA A 39 -4.40 7.11 -11.73
C ALA A 39 -3.06 6.80 -11.03
N THR A 40 -2.15 6.11 -11.70
CA THR A 40 -0.77 5.93 -11.25
C THR A 40 0.08 7.14 -11.66
N VAL A 41 1.13 7.38 -10.90
CA VAL A 41 2.15 8.39 -11.21
C VAL A 41 3.53 7.75 -11.22
N LEU A 42 4.44 8.25 -12.05
CA LEU A 42 5.83 7.84 -12.02
C LEU A 42 6.50 8.39 -10.77
N MET A 43 7.00 7.48 -9.93
CA MET A 43 7.67 7.80 -8.68
C MET A 43 9.16 7.54 -8.80
N ASN A 44 9.96 8.57 -8.53
CA ASN A 44 11.40 8.43 -8.42
C ASN A 44 11.75 7.93 -7.02
N ILE A 45 12.19 6.67 -6.93
CA ILE A 45 12.43 5.98 -5.66
C ILE A 45 13.93 5.81 -5.45
N PRO A 46 14.50 6.32 -4.35
CA PRO A 46 15.90 6.12 -4.04
C PRO A 46 16.17 4.65 -3.74
N LEU A 47 17.32 4.15 -4.21
CA LEU A 47 17.81 2.82 -3.91
C LEU A 47 18.70 2.83 -2.67
N ALA A 48 18.52 1.85 -1.79
CA ALA A 48 19.46 1.64 -0.69
C ALA A 48 20.90 1.46 -1.22
N PRO A 49 21.93 1.77 -0.43
CA PRO A 49 23.34 1.74 -0.90
C PRO A 49 23.80 0.40 -1.47
N ASN A 50 23.21 -0.69 -0.98
CA ASN A 50 23.52 -2.07 -1.40
C ASN A 50 22.56 -2.61 -2.49
N VAL A 51 21.68 -1.76 -3.04
CA VAL A 51 20.74 -2.10 -4.13
C VAL A 51 21.18 -1.42 -5.42
N SER A 52 21.12 -2.15 -6.52
CA SER A 52 21.36 -1.63 -7.86
C SER A 52 20.43 -2.25 -8.88
N LEU A 53 20.32 -1.62 -10.06
CA LEU A 53 19.62 -2.20 -11.21
C LEU A 53 20.59 -3.07 -12.01
N ALA A 54 20.17 -4.25 -12.45
CA ALA A 54 21.03 -5.14 -13.22
C ALA A 54 21.48 -4.51 -14.54
N HIS A 55 20.61 -3.72 -15.20
CA HIS A 55 20.92 -3.03 -16.46
C HIS A 55 21.67 -1.70 -16.26
N ASP A 56 21.58 -1.08 -15.08
CA ASP A 56 22.33 0.14 -14.72
C ASP A 56 22.83 0.08 -13.27
N PRO A 57 23.97 -0.55 -13.01
CA PRO A 57 24.51 -0.68 -11.66
C PRO A 57 24.94 0.64 -10.99
N LYS A 58 24.97 1.74 -11.75
CA LYS A 58 25.30 3.07 -11.23
C LYS A 58 24.09 3.88 -10.80
N ALA A 59 22.90 3.49 -11.23
CA ALA A 59 21.67 4.14 -10.82
C ALA A 59 21.56 4.18 -9.28
N ARG A 60 21.08 5.29 -8.76
CA ARG A 60 20.80 5.48 -7.33
C ARG A 60 19.31 5.69 -7.06
N THR A 61 18.53 5.70 -8.12
CA THR A 61 17.08 5.82 -8.10
C THR A 61 16.50 4.91 -9.17
N VAL A 62 15.25 4.52 -9.00
CA VAL A 62 14.45 3.83 -10.01
C VAL A 62 13.12 4.57 -10.16
N VAL A 63 12.60 4.61 -11.38
CA VAL A 63 11.29 5.19 -11.67
C VAL A 63 10.27 4.05 -11.78
N LEU A 64 9.27 4.08 -10.92
CA LEU A 64 8.20 3.07 -10.86
C LEU A 64 6.82 3.72 -10.87
N PRO A 65 5.84 3.14 -11.60
CA PRO A 65 4.46 3.60 -11.55
C PRO A 65 3.80 3.15 -10.24
N ARG A 66 3.29 4.10 -9.46
CA ARG A 66 2.56 3.83 -8.22
C ARG A 66 1.30 4.67 -8.13
N GLY A 67 0.28 4.13 -7.49
CA GLY A 67 -0.87 4.89 -7.05
C GLY A 67 -0.49 5.98 -6.05
N ILE A 68 -1.31 7.01 -5.94
CA ILE A 68 -1.15 8.05 -4.94
C ILE A 68 -1.79 7.56 -3.63
N PRO A 69 -1.02 7.42 -2.53
CA PRO A 69 -1.59 7.03 -1.24
C PRO A 69 -2.68 8.01 -0.80
N THR A 70 -3.72 7.47 -0.16
CA THR A 70 -4.78 8.34 0.37
C THR A 70 -4.26 9.25 1.48
N THR A 71 -4.72 10.49 1.48
CA THR A 71 -4.53 11.43 2.58
C THR A 71 -5.63 11.34 3.65
N LEU A 72 -6.62 10.46 3.46
CA LEU A 72 -7.71 10.30 4.41
C LEU A 72 -7.21 9.57 5.66
N ASP A 73 -7.33 10.21 6.82
CA ASP A 73 -6.86 9.77 8.15
C ASP A 73 -5.33 9.60 8.29
N THR A 74 -4.61 9.41 7.19
CA THR A 74 -3.17 9.13 7.17
C THR A 74 -2.32 10.23 7.82
N PRO A 75 -2.45 11.52 7.49
CA PRO A 75 -1.54 12.54 8.03
C PRO A 75 -1.52 12.61 9.56
N ALA A 76 -2.65 12.36 10.20
CA ALA A 76 -2.79 12.51 11.65
C ALA A 76 -2.66 11.19 12.43
N LEU A 77 -2.82 10.03 11.79
CA LEU A 77 -3.03 8.78 12.50
C LEU A 77 -2.16 7.61 12.00
N ASP A 78 -1.57 7.72 10.82
CA ASP A 78 -0.72 6.67 10.29
C ASP A 78 0.76 7.02 10.53
N PRO A 79 1.51 6.21 11.30
CA PRO A 79 2.92 6.47 11.56
C PRO A 79 3.83 6.19 10.35
N VAL A 80 3.29 5.57 9.28
CA VAL A 80 4.04 5.21 8.08
C VAL A 80 3.54 6.01 6.88
N LEU A 81 4.42 6.79 6.29
CA LEU A 81 4.13 7.57 5.10
C LEU A 81 4.73 6.91 3.86
N MET A 82 4.02 7.02 2.74
CA MET A 82 4.27 6.33 1.47
C MET A 82 4.10 4.80 1.57
N TYR A 83 4.00 4.11 0.43
CA TYR A 83 3.79 2.64 0.40
C TYR A 83 4.98 1.85 0.94
N ASP A 84 6.18 2.41 0.87
CA ASP A 84 7.45 1.82 1.27
C ASP A 84 8.03 2.40 2.57
N GLY A 85 7.35 3.39 3.16
CA GLY A 85 7.78 4.04 4.40
C GLY A 85 9.00 4.95 4.24
N ARG A 86 9.33 5.40 3.02
CA ARG A 86 10.53 6.20 2.75
C ARG A 86 10.50 7.61 3.34
N GLN A 87 9.34 8.13 3.68
CA GLN A 87 9.22 9.47 4.25
C GLN A 87 9.03 9.38 5.77
N PRO A 88 9.92 10.02 6.55
CA PRO A 88 9.91 9.91 8.01
C PRO A 88 8.81 10.75 8.66
N ASP A 89 8.36 11.82 8.00
CA ASP A 89 7.36 12.76 8.49
C ASP A 89 6.67 13.51 7.36
N LEU A 90 5.59 14.23 7.69
CA LEU A 90 4.79 14.99 6.72
C LEU A 90 5.56 16.17 6.11
N VAL A 91 6.49 16.78 6.82
CA VAL A 91 7.31 17.90 6.28
C VAL A 91 8.19 17.38 5.16
N SER A 92 8.86 16.24 5.39
CA SER A 92 9.69 15.56 4.40
C SER A 92 8.85 15.06 3.22
N GLN A 93 7.67 14.52 3.50
CA GLN A 93 6.74 14.05 2.47
C GLN A 93 6.26 15.22 1.58
N ALA A 94 5.83 16.34 2.19
CA ALA A 94 5.39 17.52 1.45
C ALA A 94 6.51 18.12 0.60
N LEU A 95 7.73 18.19 1.14
CA LEU A 95 8.88 18.68 0.39
C LEU A 95 9.19 17.79 -0.81
N GLY A 96 9.22 16.46 -0.60
CA GLY A 96 9.44 15.49 -1.68
C GLY A 96 8.38 15.62 -2.78
N ALA A 97 7.10 15.72 -2.43
CA ALA A 97 6.03 15.90 -3.41
C ALA A 97 6.18 17.20 -4.22
N ILE A 98 6.61 18.28 -3.58
CA ILE A 98 6.85 19.58 -4.26
C ILE A 98 8.03 19.48 -5.23
N VAL A 99 9.09 18.79 -4.84
CA VAL A 99 10.28 18.63 -5.67
C VAL A 99 10.02 17.68 -6.83
N ASP A 100 9.49 16.50 -6.54
CA ASP A 100 9.41 15.40 -7.50
C ASP A 100 8.23 15.58 -8.47
N HIS A 101 7.09 16.08 -8.00
CA HIS A 101 5.87 16.13 -8.81
C HIS A 101 5.49 17.52 -9.29
N ALA A 102 5.74 18.56 -8.48
CA ALA A 102 5.41 19.92 -8.88
C ALA A 102 6.55 20.63 -9.63
N GLN A 103 7.74 20.03 -9.72
CA GLN A 103 8.93 20.57 -10.38
C GLN A 103 9.18 22.05 -9.98
N ALA A 104 8.99 22.35 -8.71
CA ALA A 104 9.03 23.70 -8.20
C ALA A 104 10.45 24.28 -8.34
N THR A 105 10.55 25.45 -8.96
CA THR A 105 11.83 26.17 -9.13
C THR A 105 12.29 26.86 -7.86
N ARG A 106 11.38 27.11 -6.92
CA ARG A 106 11.64 27.66 -5.58
C ARG A 106 11.19 26.67 -4.52
N LEU A 107 12.11 26.23 -3.70
CA LEU A 107 11.76 25.38 -2.57
C LEU A 107 11.02 26.19 -1.48
N PRO A 108 9.97 25.60 -0.87
CA PRO A 108 9.26 26.23 0.22
C PRO A 108 10.14 26.31 1.46
N GLY A 109 9.98 27.37 2.24
CA GLY A 109 10.61 27.47 3.55
C GLY A 109 9.88 26.61 4.58
N ARG A 110 10.56 26.34 5.72
CA ARG A 110 10.02 25.51 6.78
C ARG A 110 8.62 25.92 7.25
N LYS A 111 8.37 27.23 7.39
CA LYS A 111 7.05 27.74 7.79
C LYS A 111 5.95 27.48 6.76
N GLU A 112 6.28 27.40 5.49
CA GLU A 112 5.33 27.07 4.42
C GLU A 112 4.98 25.59 4.49
N LEU A 113 5.97 24.71 4.71
CA LEU A 113 5.77 23.28 4.90
C LEU A 113 4.95 22.98 6.19
N GLU A 114 5.25 23.66 7.29
CA GLU A 114 4.48 23.50 8.54
C GLU A 114 2.99 23.88 8.35
N LYS A 115 2.67 24.88 7.52
CA LYS A 115 1.28 25.22 7.16
C LYS A 115 0.61 24.13 6.32
N LEU A 116 1.35 23.45 5.45
CA LEU A 116 0.81 22.29 4.70
C LEU A 116 0.47 21.15 5.66
N VAL A 117 1.36 20.84 6.60
CA VAL A 117 1.12 19.82 7.64
C VAL A 117 -0.10 20.20 8.50
N GLU A 118 -0.22 21.45 8.92
CA GLU A 118 -1.39 21.93 9.65
C GLU A 118 -2.69 21.79 8.83
N PHE A 119 -2.63 22.08 7.54
CA PHE A 119 -3.75 21.89 6.63
C PHE A 119 -4.15 20.41 6.53
N GLU A 120 -3.17 19.50 6.37
CA GLU A 120 -3.40 18.06 6.30
C GLU A 120 -3.96 17.48 7.62
N HIS A 121 -3.67 18.10 8.77
CA HIS A 121 -4.29 17.75 10.05
C HIS A 121 -5.69 18.35 10.24
N SER A 122 -6.20 19.08 9.26
CA SER A 122 -7.54 19.67 9.34
C SER A 122 -8.65 18.60 9.27
N ARG A 123 -9.85 18.98 9.69
CA ARG A 123 -11.01 18.07 9.73
C ARG A 123 -11.35 17.42 8.38
N ARG A 124 -10.90 18.01 7.28
CA ARG A 124 -11.18 17.52 5.92
C ARG A 124 -10.53 16.18 5.62
N PHE A 125 -9.42 15.91 6.28
CA PHE A 125 -8.63 14.68 6.10
C PHE A 125 -9.02 13.56 7.07
N PHE A 126 -10.16 13.67 7.75
CA PHE A 126 -10.69 12.59 8.59
C PHE A 126 -11.93 11.96 7.98
N SER A 127 -11.93 10.64 7.91
CA SER A 127 -13.06 9.85 7.42
C SER A 127 -14.26 9.95 8.35
N SER A 128 -14.04 10.15 9.65
CA SER A 128 -15.11 10.26 10.63
C SER A 128 -14.78 11.18 11.81
N ARG A 129 -15.84 11.55 12.56
CA ARG A 129 -15.68 12.27 13.82
C ARG A 129 -14.97 11.45 14.90
N ALA A 130 -15.15 10.12 14.87
CA ALA A 130 -14.53 9.19 15.82
C ALA A 130 -13.01 9.18 15.64
N LEU A 131 -12.51 9.09 14.42
CA LEU A 131 -11.07 9.14 14.12
C LEU A 131 -10.45 10.51 14.43
N ARG A 132 -11.17 11.59 14.14
CA ARG A 132 -10.73 12.91 14.57
C ARG A 132 -10.66 13.06 16.11
N LYS A 133 -11.58 12.43 16.85
CA LYS A 133 -11.50 12.36 18.31
C LYS A 133 -10.30 11.54 18.73
N PHE A 134 -10.07 10.40 18.11
CA PHE A 134 -8.92 9.53 18.37
C PHE A 134 -7.60 10.29 18.20
N ALA A 135 -7.40 11.01 17.12
CA ALA A 135 -6.20 11.83 16.89
C ALA A 135 -5.93 12.85 18.00
N ARG A 136 -6.98 13.34 18.69
CA ARG A 136 -6.82 14.34 19.77
C ARG A 136 -6.69 13.73 21.15
N THR A 137 -7.26 12.56 21.39
CA THR A 137 -7.44 12.01 22.75
C THR A 137 -6.73 10.68 22.96
N GLY A 138 -6.24 10.03 21.92
CA GLY A 138 -5.67 8.68 21.96
C GLY A 138 -6.71 7.56 22.19
N HIS A 139 -8.01 7.88 22.26
CA HIS A 139 -9.04 6.87 22.47
C HIS A 139 -9.51 6.32 21.11
N ALA A 140 -9.06 5.12 20.79
CA ALA A 140 -9.39 4.44 19.55
C ALA A 140 -10.91 4.21 19.39
N PRO A 141 -11.45 4.34 18.18
CA PRO A 141 -12.83 3.95 17.90
C PRO A 141 -12.98 2.43 18.00
N SER A 142 -14.13 1.98 18.50
CA SER A 142 -14.48 0.56 18.46
C SER A 142 -14.88 0.14 17.05
N LEU A 143 -14.57 -1.09 16.67
CA LEU A 143 -15.03 -1.66 15.42
C LEU A 143 -16.57 -1.75 15.41
N PRO A 144 -17.21 -1.40 14.28
CA PRO A 144 -18.67 -1.54 14.14
C PRO A 144 -19.11 -2.99 14.40
N LEU A 145 -20.21 -3.17 15.11
CA LEU A 145 -20.75 -4.52 15.39
C LEU A 145 -21.45 -5.15 14.18
N GLY A 146 -21.85 -4.34 13.19
CA GLY A 146 -22.71 -4.77 12.11
C GLY A 146 -24.20 -4.85 12.51
N ARG A 147 -25.08 -4.57 11.57
CA ARG A 147 -26.55 -4.65 11.74
C ARG A 147 -27.12 -5.86 11.01
N SER A 148 -26.74 -6.05 9.77
CA SER A 148 -27.11 -7.22 8.96
C SER A 148 -26.27 -8.45 9.33
N GLU A 149 -26.77 -9.63 9.02
CA GLU A 149 -26.00 -10.86 9.22
C GLU A 149 -24.74 -10.91 8.34
N SER A 150 -24.78 -10.34 7.15
CA SER A 150 -23.61 -10.19 6.27
C SER A 150 -22.51 -9.36 6.92
N GLU A 151 -22.87 -8.16 7.45
CA GLU A 151 -21.90 -7.30 8.16
C GLU A 151 -21.29 -7.99 9.40
N LYS A 152 -22.11 -8.74 10.15
CA LYS A 152 -21.63 -9.49 11.32
C LYS A 152 -20.68 -10.62 10.92
N ARG A 153 -21.01 -11.38 9.85
CA ARG A 153 -20.09 -12.42 9.35
C ARG A 153 -18.79 -11.81 8.83
N GLY A 154 -18.86 -10.72 8.07
CA GLY A 154 -17.68 -10.02 7.57
C GLY A 154 -16.80 -9.47 8.69
N ARG A 155 -17.39 -8.96 9.78
CA ARG A 155 -16.66 -8.51 10.97
C ARG A 155 -15.77 -9.59 11.58
N ARG A 156 -16.18 -10.85 11.53
CA ARG A 156 -15.44 -11.98 12.13
C ARG A 156 -14.04 -12.16 11.53
N PHE A 157 -13.85 -11.82 10.27
CA PHE A 157 -12.53 -11.86 9.63
C PHE A 157 -11.52 -10.88 10.26
N PHE A 158 -12.01 -9.82 10.92
CA PHE A 158 -11.22 -8.77 11.56
C PHE A 158 -11.19 -8.90 13.09
N GLU A 159 -11.62 -10.03 13.64
CA GLU A 159 -11.50 -10.30 15.06
C GLU A 159 -10.05 -10.55 15.43
N ASP A 160 -9.65 -10.08 16.62
CA ASP A 160 -8.31 -10.27 17.16
C ASP A 160 -8.26 -11.60 17.94
N VAL A 161 -8.24 -12.69 17.20
CA VAL A 161 -8.32 -14.06 17.71
C VAL A 161 -7.26 -14.94 17.06
N PRO A 162 -6.84 -16.04 17.72
CA PRO A 162 -5.92 -17.00 17.11
C PRO A 162 -6.45 -17.51 15.77
N LEU A 163 -5.56 -17.68 14.81
CA LEU A 163 -5.89 -18.32 13.56
C LEU A 163 -6.33 -19.76 13.81
N GLY A 164 -7.46 -20.14 13.24
CA GLY A 164 -7.88 -21.53 13.20
C GLY A 164 -7.15 -22.28 12.10
N THR A 165 -7.24 -23.61 12.14
CA THR A 165 -6.71 -24.51 11.10
C THR A 165 -7.66 -24.63 9.91
N GLY A 166 -7.10 -24.93 8.76
CA GLY A 166 -7.85 -25.17 7.52
C GLY A 166 -8.68 -23.97 7.08
N ASN A 167 -9.92 -24.19 6.71
CA ASN A 167 -10.82 -23.13 6.23
C ASN A 167 -11.49 -22.31 7.36
N SER A 168 -10.84 -22.18 8.51
CA SER A 168 -11.31 -21.32 9.60
C SER A 168 -11.18 -19.84 9.22
N LYS A 169 -12.27 -19.07 9.36
CA LYS A 169 -12.36 -17.70 8.84
C LYS A 169 -12.15 -16.58 9.86
N PRO A 170 -12.47 -16.74 11.17
CA PRO A 170 -12.23 -15.70 12.16
C PRO A 170 -10.76 -15.30 12.22
N GLY A 171 -10.52 -13.99 12.27
CA GLY A 171 -9.18 -13.41 12.48
C GLY A 171 -8.28 -13.31 11.24
N ASN A 172 -8.60 -13.98 10.11
CA ASN A 172 -7.68 -14.04 8.97
C ASN A 172 -7.28 -12.67 8.39
N CYS A 173 -8.18 -11.69 8.36
CA CYS A 173 -7.82 -10.33 8.00
C CYS A 173 -7.23 -9.56 9.19
N GLY A 174 -7.68 -9.89 10.41
CA GLY A 174 -7.23 -9.27 11.66
C GLY A 174 -5.75 -9.48 11.93
N VAL A 175 -5.15 -10.57 11.46
CA VAL A 175 -3.71 -10.83 11.60
C VAL A 175 -2.87 -9.65 11.09
N CYS A 176 -3.20 -9.10 9.94
CA CYS A 176 -2.49 -7.96 9.33
C CYS A 176 -3.24 -6.63 9.52
N HIS A 177 -4.55 -6.67 9.74
CA HIS A 177 -5.39 -5.49 9.90
C HIS A 177 -5.93 -5.38 11.32
N SER A 178 -5.02 -5.14 12.26
CA SER A 178 -5.27 -4.94 13.69
C SER A 178 -4.88 -3.53 14.16
N GLY A 179 -5.01 -3.29 15.45
CA GLY A 179 -4.76 -2.00 16.07
C GLY A 179 -5.82 -0.95 15.76
N PRO A 180 -5.67 0.27 16.28
CA PRO A 180 -6.66 1.34 16.17
C PRO A 180 -7.00 1.75 14.74
N MET A 181 -6.02 1.64 13.83
CA MET A 181 -6.16 2.03 12.44
C MET A 181 -6.30 0.83 11.50
N LEU A 182 -6.32 -0.39 12.03
CA LEU A 182 -6.36 -1.62 11.23
C LEU A 182 -5.22 -1.68 10.19
N ASN A 183 -4.02 -1.29 10.60
CA ASN A 183 -2.86 -1.16 9.73
C ASN A 183 -1.56 -1.71 10.36
N GLU A 184 -1.69 -2.67 11.24
CA GLU A 184 -0.58 -3.38 11.88
C GLU A 184 -0.95 -4.82 12.18
N THR A 185 0.07 -5.67 12.31
CA THR A 185 -0.14 -7.07 12.67
C THR A 185 -0.49 -7.23 14.16
N ASN A 186 -1.24 -8.28 14.47
CA ASN A 186 -1.59 -8.62 15.85
C ASN A 186 -0.60 -9.63 16.46
N GLU A 187 -0.90 -10.10 17.67
CA GLU A 187 -0.10 -11.07 18.40
C GLU A 187 -0.15 -12.50 17.82
N PHE A 188 -1.07 -12.78 16.90
CA PHE A 188 -1.21 -14.07 16.23
C PHE A 188 -0.51 -14.12 14.87
N ASP A 189 0.14 -13.04 14.47
CA ASP A 189 0.97 -13.02 13.27
C ASP A 189 2.26 -13.82 13.52
N PRO A 190 2.61 -14.79 12.67
CA PRO A 190 3.78 -15.65 12.88
C PRO A 190 5.11 -14.91 12.84
N PHE A 191 5.14 -13.71 12.27
CA PHE A 191 6.35 -12.89 12.13
C PHE A 191 6.45 -11.77 13.18
N GLY A 192 5.41 -11.58 13.97
CA GLY A 192 5.43 -10.64 15.09
C GLY A 192 4.31 -9.61 15.08
N ARG A 193 4.04 -9.08 16.27
CA ARG A 193 3.04 -8.03 16.48
C ARG A 193 3.59 -6.66 16.12
N GLY A 194 2.74 -5.80 15.56
CA GLY A 194 3.04 -4.38 15.31
C GLY A 194 3.80 -4.13 14.03
N GLU A 195 4.00 -5.17 13.20
CA GLU A 195 4.59 -5.00 11.89
C GLU A 195 3.66 -4.21 10.97
N ARG A 196 4.26 -3.36 10.15
CA ARG A 196 3.55 -2.41 9.29
C ARG A 196 3.67 -2.69 7.80
N PHE A 197 4.42 -3.71 7.43
CA PHE A 197 4.70 -4.03 6.02
C PHE A 197 4.45 -5.51 5.77
N ARG A 198 3.80 -5.81 4.65
CA ARG A 198 3.58 -7.20 4.18
C ARG A 198 3.56 -7.24 2.66
N SER A 199 4.04 -8.34 2.10
CA SER A 199 3.70 -8.74 0.75
C SER A 199 2.40 -9.54 0.79
N ILE A 200 1.50 -9.19 -0.11
CA ILE A 200 0.28 -9.94 -0.41
C ILE A 200 0.25 -10.30 -1.90
N LEU A 201 1.43 -10.48 -2.48
CA LEU A 201 1.65 -10.88 -3.87
C LEU A 201 1.06 -9.92 -4.92
N VAL A 202 0.92 -8.62 -4.61
CA VAL A 202 0.38 -7.65 -5.60
C VAL A 202 1.32 -7.49 -6.77
N SER A 203 2.63 -7.33 -6.51
CA SER A 203 3.64 -7.20 -7.57
C SER A 203 3.72 -8.44 -8.45
N GLU A 204 3.60 -9.63 -7.85
CA GLU A 204 3.68 -10.91 -8.57
C GLU A 204 2.42 -11.18 -9.42
N LEU A 205 1.25 -11.05 -8.82
CA LEU A 205 -0.02 -11.39 -9.49
C LEU A 205 -0.43 -10.37 -10.55
N ASN A 206 0.04 -9.11 -10.43
CA ASN A 206 -0.27 -8.04 -11.37
C ASN A 206 0.93 -7.67 -12.27
N ALA A 207 1.98 -8.50 -12.32
CA ALA A 207 3.19 -8.25 -13.10
C ALA A 207 2.91 -8.00 -14.60
N ALA A 208 1.88 -8.63 -15.17
CA ALA A 208 1.50 -8.43 -16.57
C ALA A 208 1.13 -6.97 -16.92
N GLY A 209 0.70 -6.19 -15.95
CA GLY A 209 0.37 -4.77 -16.11
C GLY A 209 1.52 -3.82 -15.75
N ASN A 210 2.65 -4.34 -15.29
CA ASN A 210 3.77 -3.55 -14.78
C ASN A 210 5.09 -4.03 -15.37
N PRO A 211 5.97 -3.15 -15.89
CA PRO A 211 7.29 -3.54 -16.40
C PRO A 211 8.12 -4.19 -15.30
N VAL A 212 8.61 -5.41 -15.57
CA VAL A 212 9.47 -6.14 -14.63
C VAL A 212 10.91 -5.72 -14.86
N MET A 213 11.66 -5.50 -13.78
CA MET A 213 13.07 -5.18 -13.77
C MET A 213 13.83 -6.11 -12.82
N ASP A 214 15.12 -6.31 -13.10
CA ASP A 214 16.03 -7.08 -12.25
C ASP A 214 16.77 -6.15 -11.29
N PHE A 215 16.56 -6.36 -10.01
CA PHE A 215 17.21 -5.65 -8.91
C PHE A 215 18.26 -6.57 -8.28
N VAL A 216 19.46 -6.04 -8.07
CA VAL A 216 20.57 -6.76 -7.44
C VAL A 216 20.75 -6.25 -6.02
N PHE A 217 20.50 -7.10 -5.05
CA PHE A 217 20.70 -6.83 -3.63
C PHE A 217 22.00 -7.49 -3.17
N ARG A 218 22.93 -6.69 -2.64
CA ARG A 218 24.17 -7.21 -2.08
C ARG A 218 24.04 -7.30 -0.57
N ASN A 219 24.32 -8.47 -0.01
CA ASN A 219 24.41 -8.66 1.42
C ASN A 219 25.71 -8.04 1.94
N ASP A 220 25.61 -7.02 2.79
CA ASP A 220 26.79 -6.32 3.31
C ASP A 220 27.61 -7.13 4.33
N ARG A 221 27.08 -8.27 4.84
CA ARG A 221 27.80 -9.12 5.80
C ARG A 221 28.76 -10.10 5.13
N ASP A 222 28.36 -10.70 4.03
CA ASP A 222 29.12 -11.76 3.36
C ASP A 222 29.43 -11.47 1.89
N GLY A 223 28.89 -10.37 1.34
CA GLY A 223 29.09 -9.95 -0.04
C GLY A 223 28.31 -10.75 -1.07
N THR A 224 27.46 -11.68 -0.66
CA THR A 224 26.59 -12.42 -1.59
C THR A 224 25.59 -11.49 -2.26
N THR A 225 25.11 -11.89 -3.42
CA THR A 225 24.11 -11.11 -4.17
C THR A 225 22.89 -11.95 -4.45
N THR A 226 21.71 -11.34 -4.29
CA THR A 226 20.41 -11.89 -4.67
C THR A 226 19.84 -11.04 -5.79
N VAL A 227 19.41 -11.66 -6.88
CA VAL A 227 18.70 -10.98 -7.97
C VAL A 227 17.22 -11.20 -7.78
N VAL A 228 16.48 -10.10 -7.76
CA VAL A 228 15.03 -10.08 -7.64
C VAL A 228 14.44 -9.49 -8.91
N SER A 229 13.68 -10.29 -9.65
CA SER A 229 12.89 -9.82 -10.80
C SER A 229 11.51 -9.41 -10.29
N SER A 230 11.22 -8.12 -10.32
CA SER A 230 9.95 -7.57 -9.82
C SER A 230 9.57 -6.30 -10.56
N PRO A 231 8.27 -6.02 -10.75
CA PRO A 231 7.84 -4.68 -11.18
C PRO A 231 8.04 -3.62 -10.08
N ASP A 232 7.97 -4.00 -8.81
CA ASP A 232 8.20 -3.11 -7.67
C ASP A 232 8.55 -3.94 -6.42
N PRO A 233 9.82 -3.99 -6.02
CA PRO A 233 10.24 -4.67 -4.79
C PRO A 233 9.77 -4.02 -3.48
N GLY A 234 9.05 -2.90 -3.57
CA GLY A 234 8.45 -2.23 -2.42
C GLY A 234 9.49 -1.73 -1.41
N ARG A 235 9.28 -2.10 -0.15
CA ARG A 235 10.14 -1.68 0.97
C ARG A 235 11.59 -2.12 0.84
N ALA A 236 11.86 -3.24 0.18
CA ALA A 236 13.23 -3.74 -0.02
C ALA A 236 14.13 -2.72 -0.74
N LEU A 237 13.57 -1.90 -1.63
CA LEU A 237 14.34 -0.83 -2.29
C LEU A 237 14.93 0.18 -1.31
N ILE A 238 14.24 0.44 -0.20
CA ILE A 238 14.60 1.44 0.80
C ILE A 238 15.46 0.85 1.91
N THR A 239 15.17 -0.39 2.32
CA THR A 239 15.91 -1.07 3.39
C THR A 239 17.19 -1.75 2.89
N GLY A 240 17.23 -2.13 1.62
CA GLY A 240 18.28 -2.95 1.05
C GLY A 240 18.22 -4.41 1.51
N ASP A 241 17.13 -4.81 2.14
CA ASP A 241 16.94 -6.16 2.66
C ASP A 241 16.14 -7.02 1.68
N ALA A 242 16.79 -8.05 1.18
CA ALA A 242 16.19 -9.11 0.36
C ALA A 242 16.48 -10.50 0.96
N SER A 243 16.79 -10.56 2.26
CA SER A 243 17.23 -11.78 2.95
C SER A 243 16.18 -12.90 2.90
N ASP A 244 14.94 -12.56 2.67
CA ASP A 244 13.79 -13.47 2.62
C ASP A 244 13.07 -13.48 1.26
N ALA A 245 13.83 -13.32 0.17
CA ALA A 245 13.28 -13.44 -1.18
C ALA A 245 12.59 -14.81 -1.45
N SER A 246 12.84 -15.82 -0.61
CA SER A 246 12.21 -17.13 -0.66
C SER A 246 10.85 -17.19 0.09
N LEU A 247 10.60 -16.23 0.99
CA LEU A 247 9.34 -16.11 1.72
C LEU A 247 8.61 -14.88 1.20
N PRO A 248 7.51 -15.02 0.47
CA PRO A 248 6.86 -13.90 -0.25
C PRO A 248 6.25 -12.84 0.68
N ILE A 249 6.46 -12.90 1.99
CA ILE A 249 5.67 -12.13 2.96
C ILE A 249 6.45 -10.99 3.62
N GLU A 250 7.81 -10.98 3.67
CA GLU A 250 8.50 -10.11 4.63
C GLU A 250 9.30 -8.93 4.10
N SER A 251 10.12 -9.05 3.08
CA SER A 251 10.98 -7.94 2.65
C SER A 251 10.78 -7.50 1.21
N VAL A 252 10.84 -8.46 0.29
CA VAL A 252 10.65 -8.22 -1.13
C VAL A 252 9.17 -8.11 -1.45
N ASN A 253 8.81 -7.15 -2.29
CA ASN A 253 7.42 -6.87 -2.69
C ASN A 253 6.49 -6.54 -1.50
N ALA A 254 7.08 -6.17 -0.35
CA ALA A 254 6.33 -5.75 0.82
C ALA A 254 5.98 -4.26 0.76
N PHE A 255 4.74 -3.97 1.08
CA PHE A 255 4.21 -2.62 1.14
C PHE A 255 3.55 -2.35 2.49
N LYS A 256 3.39 -1.08 2.81
CA LYS A 256 2.67 -0.66 4.00
C LYS A 256 1.27 -1.29 4.04
N ILE A 257 0.92 -1.88 5.18
CA ILE A 257 -0.45 -2.30 5.48
C ILE A 257 -1.29 -1.01 5.61
N PRO A 258 -2.26 -0.77 4.71
CA PRO A 258 -3.04 0.46 4.76
C PRO A 258 -4.07 0.42 5.88
N SER A 259 -4.44 1.60 6.39
CA SER A 259 -5.64 1.72 7.22
C SER A 259 -6.88 1.30 6.45
N LEU A 260 -7.79 0.58 7.12
CA LEU A 260 -9.07 0.20 6.52
C LEU A 260 -10.19 1.23 6.75
N TRP A 261 -9.97 2.23 7.63
CA TRP A 261 -10.94 3.29 7.81
C TRP A 261 -11.07 4.13 6.55
N GLY A 262 -12.31 4.37 6.15
CA GLY A 262 -12.63 5.12 4.93
C GLY A 262 -12.38 4.37 3.62
N THR A 263 -11.98 3.10 3.67
CA THR A 263 -11.60 2.30 2.47
C THR A 263 -12.64 2.35 1.35
N SER A 264 -13.93 2.35 1.67
CA SER A 264 -14.99 2.44 0.65
C SER A 264 -14.99 3.74 -0.18
N ARG A 265 -14.12 4.71 0.13
CA ARG A 265 -14.00 6.02 -0.53
C ARG A 265 -12.63 6.28 -1.13
N THR A 266 -11.73 5.31 -1.10
CA THR A 266 -10.32 5.50 -1.47
C THR A 266 -9.87 4.64 -2.65
N ALA A 267 -10.83 4.15 -3.44
CA ALA A 267 -10.51 3.49 -4.70
C ALA A 267 -9.72 4.43 -5.65
N PRO A 268 -8.84 3.91 -6.52
CA PRO A 268 -8.44 2.51 -6.65
C PRO A 268 -7.51 2.03 -5.52
N TYR A 269 -7.27 0.71 -5.44
CA TYR A 269 -6.55 0.07 -4.36
C TYR A 269 -5.25 -0.56 -4.82
N PHE A 270 -4.42 -0.95 -3.82
CA PHE A 270 -3.05 -1.40 -3.93
C PHE A 270 -2.06 -0.29 -4.32
N HIS A 271 -0.77 -0.60 -4.25
CA HIS A 271 0.28 0.37 -4.55
C HIS A 271 0.35 0.73 -6.04
N ASP A 272 -0.17 -0.14 -6.91
CA ASP A 272 -0.17 -0.02 -8.36
C ASP A 272 -1.56 0.31 -8.95
N ASN A 273 -2.56 0.54 -8.10
CA ASN A 273 -3.95 0.80 -8.48
C ASN A 273 -4.59 -0.32 -9.32
N SER A 274 -4.10 -1.55 -9.25
CA SER A 274 -4.59 -2.69 -10.02
C SER A 274 -6.01 -3.11 -9.65
N ALA A 275 -6.46 -2.86 -8.42
CA ALA A 275 -7.83 -3.14 -8.00
C ALA A 275 -8.69 -1.86 -8.03
N LYS A 276 -9.71 -1.83 -8.87
CA LYS A 276 -10.58 -0.66 -9.06
C LYS A 276 -11.77 -0.63 -8.09
N THR A 277 -12.13 -1.79 -7.55
CA THR A 277 -13.27 -1.99 -6.65
C THR A 277 -12.87 -2.83 -5.45
N LEU A 278 -13.67 -2.84 -4.38
CA LEU A 278 -13.49 -3.76 -3.26
C LEU A 278 -13.67 -5.22 -3.68
N GLU A 279 -14.49 -5.47 -4.68
CA GLU A 279 -14.68 -6.77 -5.29
C GLU A 279 -13.38 -7.27 -5.94
N ASP A 280 -12.62 -6.40 -6.61
CA ASP A 280 -11.31 -6.74 -7.18
C ASP A 280 -10.29 -7.04 -6.05
N VAL A 281 -10.31 -6.24 -4.97
CA VAL A 281 -9.46 -6.48 -3.79
C VAL A 281 -9.73 -7.87 -3.21
N LEU A 282 -11.00 -8.24 -3.00
CA LEU A 282 -11.33 -9.54 -2.41
C LEU A 282 -11.05 -10.70 -3.35
N ARG A 283 -11.15 -10.50 -4.66
CA ARG A 283 -10.73 -11.49 -5.67
C ARG A 283 -9.21 -11.73 -5.59
N HIS A 284 -8.42 -10.67 -5.45
CA HIS A 284 -6.98 -10.77 -5.22
C HIS A 284 -6.67 -11.54 -3.93
N TYR A 285 -7.32 -11.21 -2.81
CA TYR A 285 -7.11 -11.94 -1.56
C TYR A 285 -7.54 -13.42 -1.64
N ALA A 286 -8.56 -13.74 -2.43
CA ALA A 286 -8.93 -15.15 -2.66
C ALA A 286 -7.80 -15.92 -3.39
N GLN A 287 -7.14 -15.29 -4.35
CA GLN A 287 -5.95 -15.87 -5.02
C GLN A 287 -4.76 -15.94 -4.07
N PHE A 288 -4.49 -14.87 -3.32
CA PHE A 288 -3.41 -14.83 -2.33
C PHE A 288 -3.54 -15.97 -1.31
N PHE A 289 -4.70 -16.14 -0.69
CA PHE A 289 -4.90 -17.21 0.28
C PHE A 289 -4.79 -18.60 -0.34
N ALA A 290 -5.28 -18.80 -1.55
CA ALA A 290 -5.13 -20.05 -2.26
C ALA A 290 -3.65 -20.44 -2.52
N ILE A 291 -2.77 -19.44 -2.65
CA ILE A 291 -1.33 -19.66 -2.84
C ILE A 291 -0.63 -19.90 -1.49
N VAL A 292 -0.84 -19.00 -0.52
CA VAL A 292 -0.06 -19.04 0.74
C VAL A 292 -0.55 -20.09 1.74
N THR A 293 -1.75 -20.64 1.55
CA THR A 293 -2.29 -21.74 2.35
C THR A 293 -2.41 -23.02 1.53
N ASP A 294 -1.55 -23.20 0.53
CA ASP A 294 -1.52 -24.43 -0.27
C ASP A 294 -1.10 -25.62 0.61
N PRO A 295 -1.86 -26.75 0.63
CA PRO A 295 -1.54 -27.92 1.45
C PRO A 295 -0.15 -28.51 1.20
N SER A 296 0.47 -28.23 0.06
CA SER A 296 1.83 -28.65 -0.25
C SER A 296 2.89 -27.90 0.58
N ILE A 297 2.52 -26.75 1.18
CA ILE A 297 3.42 -25.91 1.98
C ILE A 297 3.38 -26.31 3.46
N ASP A 298 2.18 -26.37 4.05
CA ASP A 298 1.99 -26.59 5.50
C ASP A 298 1.16 -27.84 5.86
N GLY A 299 0.55 -28.49 4.87
CA GLY A 299 -0.26 -29.70 5.06
C GLY A 299 -1.70 -29.42 5.52
N ASP A 300 -2.05 -28.18 5.83
CA ASP A 300 -3.40 -27.80 6.23
C ASP A 300 -4.31 -27.55 5.02
N PRO A 301 -5.63 -27.81 5.13
CA PRO A 301 -6.56 -27.46 4.06
C PRO A 301 -6.52 -25.95 3.74
N PRO A 302 -6.59 -25.55 2.46
CA PRO A 302 -6.45 -24.16 2.06
C PRO A 302 -7.59 -23.28 2.59
N LEU A 303 -7.29 -22.02 2.89
CA LEU A 303 -8.30 -21.03 3.19
C LEU A 303 -8.98 -20.57 1.88
N ILE A 304 -10.23 -20.92 1.73
CA ILE A 304 -11.04 -20.56 0.57
C ILE A 304 -11.99 -19.42 0.93
N LEU A 305 -11.79 -18.25 0.34
CA LEU A 305 -12.74 -17.14 0.40
C LEU A 305 -13.83 -17.35 -0.66
N THR A 306 -14.98 -17.85 -0.22
CA THR A 306 -16.15 -17.99 -1.10
C THR A 306 -16.70 -16.64 -1.54
N GLU A 307 -17.52 -16.59 -2.59
CA GLU A 307 -18.22 -15.36 -3.01
C GLU A 307 -19.02 -14.73 -1.87
N GLN A 308 -19.65 -15.58 -1.03
CA GLN A 308 -20.38 -15.10 0.15
C GLN A 308 -19.44 -14.44 1.17
N ASP A 309 -18.26 -15.01 1.42
CA ASP A 309 -17.27 -14.43 2.34
C ASP A 309 -16.79 -13.07 1.81
N GLN A 310 -16.48 -12.98 0.52
CA GLN A 310 -16.08 -11.74 -0.12
C GLN A 310 -17.17 -10.67 0.01
N ALA A 311 -18.43 -11.01 -0.25
CA ALA A 311 -19.56 -10.10 -0.07
C ALA A 311 -19.73 -9.66 1.39
N ASP A 312 -19.57 -10.57 2.36
CA ASP A 312 -19.66 -10.29 3.78
C ASP A 312 -18.53 -9.36 4.26
N ILE A 313 -17.30 -9.60 3.83
CA ILE A 313 -16.15 -8.73 4.12
C ILE A 313 -16.39 -7.34 3.56
N ILE A 314 -16.83 -7.21 2.30
CA ILE A 314 -17.15 -5.92 1.68
C ILE A 314 -18.26 -5.18 2.45
N ALA A 315 -19.29 -5.90 2.88
CA ALA A 315 -20.36 -5.31 3.69
C ALA A 315 -19.82 -4.72 4.99
N PHE A 316 -18.90 -5.41 5.66
CA PHE A 316 -18.24 -4.90 6.86
C PHE A 316 -17.32 -3.71 6.57
N LEU A 317 -16.46 -3.79 5.55
CA LEU A 317 -15.55 -2.70 5.17
C LEU A 317 -16.29 -1.39 4.89
N LYS A 318 -17.49 -1.46 4.33
CA LYS A 318 -18.37 -0.28 4.09
C LYS A 318 -18.86 0.39 5.37
N LEU A 319 -18.74 -0.26 6.53
CA LEU A 319 -19.07 0.34 7.84
C LEU A 319 -17.90 1.15 8.43
N LEU A 320 -16.67 0.92 7.99
CA LEU A 320 -15.48 1.60 8.49
C LEU A 320 -15.40 3.02 7.93
N ARG A 321 -16.01 3.96 8.66
CA ARG A 321 -16.14 5.38 8.27
C ARG A 321 -15.57 6.27 9.34
#